data_7b7000539309f584686584819924435b
#
_entry.id   7b7000539309f584686584819924435b
#
_cell.length_a   1.000
_cell.length_b   1.000
_cell.length_c   1.000
_cell.angle_alpha   90.00
_cell.angle_beta   90.00
_cell.angle_gamma   90.00
#
_symmetry.space_group_name_H-M   'P 1'
#
loop_
_entity.id
_entity.type
_entity.pdbx_description
1 polymer ?
#
loop_
_entity_poly.entity_id
_entity_poly.type
_entity_poly.pdbx_seq_one_letter_code
_entity_poly.pdbx_strand_id
1 'polypeptide(L)'
;MDAVYRDLVPCGTLRAALSYGNSGLVQRDMSSGELSGLGVDLFDELAQRLSVRRSLIGYEGSVSVFEAGLAGAWDVAILAIDRVRAERLDFTPPFVVLEGTYVIRTPSPRSTVLDLDRADMRISIVQDTVFDAHLTRSLRHAELIRSPTFRGAVDRFLAEGLDAVAGLKQQMAAFVQANSGLRVIEGRFLAVEPAFAVPKGRSAGLRYLRAFVQELKASHRVGDALQ
;
A
#
# COMPACT_ATOMS: atom_id res chain seq x y z
N MET A 1 29.40 9.24 -2.48
CA MET A 1 28.37 9.66 -1.47
C MET A 1 27.89 11.09 -1.71
N ASP A 2 28.74 12.08 -1.98
CA ASP A 2 28.32 13.50 -2.13
C ASP A 2 27.19 13.77 -3.13
N ALA A 3 27.17 13.05 -4.27
CA ALA A 3 26.09 13.17 -5.24
C ALA A 3 24.76 12.58 -4.73
N VAL A 4 24.81 11.50 -3.92
CA VAL A 4 23.64 10.90 -3.29
C VAL A 4 23.04 11.85 -2.26
N TYR A 5 23.90 12.49 -1.43
CA TYR A 5 23.45 13.49 -0.46
C TYR A 5 22.79 14.71 -1.12
N ARG A 6 23.39 15.22 -2.20
CA ARG A 6 22.78 16.33 -2.96
C ARG A 6 21.39 15.98 -3.51
N ASP A 7 21.19 14.71 -3.89
CA ASP A 7 19.93 14.24 -4.45
C ASP A 7 18.88 13.91 -3.38
N LEU A 8 19.27 13.25 -2.29
CA LEU A 8 18.32 12.71 -1.31
C LEU A 8 18.22 13.53 -0.01
N VAL A 9 19.25 14.33 0.30
CA VAL A 9 19.36 15.06 1.58
C VAL A 9 19.85 16.50 1.36
N PRO A 10 19.29 17.25 0.39
CA PRO A 10 19.83 18.58 0.03
C PRO A 10 19.82 19.59 1.17
N CYS A 11 18.97 19.39 2.18
CA CYS A 11 18.82 20.27 3.33
C CYS A 11 19.34 19.63 4.65
N GLY A 12 20.20 18.59 4.58
CA GLY A 12 20.76 17.93 5.77
C GLY A 12 19.78 16.99 6.50
N THR A 13 18.54 16.88 6.02
CA THR A 13 17.49 16.00 6.55
C THR A 13 16.80 15.31 5.39
N LEU A 14 16.55 14.01 5.49
CA LEU A 14 15.77 13.24 4.52
C LEU A 14 14.29 13.59 4.69
N ARG A 15 13.71 14.38 3.77
CA ARG A 15 12.28 14.67 3.75
C ARG A 15 11.56 13.53 3.03
N ALA A 16 10.89 12.67 3.79
CA ALA A 16 10.27 11.43 3.32
C ALA A 16 8.75 11.54 3.32
N ALA A 17 8.10 11.34 2.17
CA ALA A 17 6.66 11.49 2.01
C ALA A 17 5.93 10.15 1.91
N LEU A 18 4.79 10.06 2.62
CA LEU A 18 3.92 8.89 2.71
C LEU A 18 2.45 9.29 2.53
N SER A 19 1.64 8.35 2.03
CA SER A 19 0.18 8.51 1.96
C SER A 19 -0.51 7.62 2.97
N TYR A 20 -1.42 8.17 3.78
CA TYR A 20 -2.27 7.42 4.71
C TYR A 20 -3.25 6.48 3.99
N GLY A 21 -3.64 6.79 2.75
CA GLY A 21 -4.51 5.95 1.94
C GLY A 21 -3.91 4.60 1.53
N ASN A 22 -2.65 4.33 1.89
CA ASN A 22 -2.00 3.03 1.69
C ASN A 22 -1.83 2.30 3.03
N SER A 23 -2.95 1.86 3.62
CA SER A 23 -3.01 1.22 4.93
C SER A 23 -2.18 -0.07 5.05
N GLY A 24 -1.83 -0.71 3.93
CA GLY A 24 -0.89 -1.84 3.90
C GLY A 24 0.58 -1.44 4.14
N LEU A 25 0.92 -0.17 4.03
CA LEU A 25 2.28 0.33 4.21
C LEU A 25 2.41 1.36 5.32
N VAL A 26 1.35 2.12 5.60
CA VAL A 26 1.37 3.24 6.55
C VAL A 26 0.10 3.21 7.40
N GLN A 27 0.28 3.30 8.68
CA GLN A 27 -0.80 3.47 9.65
C GLN A 27 -0.57 4.79 10.40
N ARG A 28 -1.66 5.48 10.72
CA ARG A 28 -1.64 6.69 11.54
C ARG A 28 -2.42 6.44 12.82
N ASP A 29 -1.79 6.61 13.94
CA ASP A 29 -2.49 6.66 15.22
C ASP A 29 -3.34 7.94 15.29
N MET A 30 -4.66 7.78 15.46
CA MET A 30 -5.60 8.90 15.42
C MET A 30 -5.52 9.77 16.67
N SER A 31 -4.92 9.27 17.75
CA SER A 31 -4.78 10.01 19.03
C SER A 31 -3.49 10.81 19.11
N SER A 32 -2.36 10.21 18.70
CA SER A 32 -1.03 10.83 18.74
C SER A 32 -0.64 11.46 17.39
N GLY A 33 -1.26 11.03 16.28
CA GLY A 33 -0.86 11.39 14.93
C GLY A 33 0.42 10.67 14.45
N GLU A 34 0.96 9.76 15.25
CA GLU A 34 2.19 9.02 14.94
C GLU A 34 1.98 8.09 13.76
N LEU A 35 3.01 8.01 12.89
CA LEU A 35 3.02 7.12 11.73
C LEU A 35 3.82 5.86 12.04
N SER A 36 3.29 4.72 11.63
CA SER A 36 3.92 3.41 11.76
C SER A 36 3.70 2.55 10.51
N GLY A 37 4.34 1.39 10.47
CA GLY A 37 4.21 0.41 9.39
C GLY A 37 5.41 0.38 8.44
N LEU A 38 5.37 -0.58 7.51
CA LEU A 38 6.50 -0.88 6.62
C LEU A 38 7.09 0.35 5.91
N GLY A 39 6.27 1.28 5.46
CA GLY A 39 6.75 2.48 4.78
C GLY A 39 7.58 3.40 5.70
N VAL A 40 7.23 3.47 6.98
CA VAL A 40 7.98 4.20 8.01
C VAL A 40 9.30 3.50 8.28
N ASP A 41 9.28 2.18 8.50
CA ASP A 41 10.47 1.36 8.77
C ASP A 41 11.49 1.44 7.63
N LEU A 42 11.03 1.45 6.38
CA LEU A 42 11.88 1.61 5.21
C LEU A 42 12.57 2.98 5.15
N PHE A 43 11.88 4.05 5.56
CA PHE A 43 12.49 5.37 5.64
C PHE A 43 13.40 5.53 6.84
N ASP A 44 13.14 4.84 7.96
CA ASP A 44 14.05 4.77 9.10
C ASP A 44 15.37 4.08 8.71
N GLU A 45 15.28 2.95 8.04
CA GLU A 45 16.46 2.24 7.52
C GLU A 45 17.24 3.09 6.51
N LEU A 46 16.55 3.74 5.58
CA LEU A 46 17.18 4.62 4.60
C LEU A 46 17.95 5.78 5.28
N ALA A 47 17.32 6.44 6.26
CA ALA A 47 17.95 7.53 7.01
C ALA A 47 19.14 7.04 7.83
N GLN A 48 19.05 5.87 8.45
CA GLN A 48 20.16 5.24 9.18
C GLN A 48 21.35 4.93 8.25
N ARG A 49 21.10 4.34 7.07
CA ARG A 49 22.15 4.05 6.08
C ARG A 49 22.85 5.30 5.54
N LEU A 50 22.09 6.38 5.43
CA LEU A 50 22.62 7.69 5.04
C LEU A 50 23.23 8.46 6.23
N SER A 51 23.13 7.97 7.46
CA SER A 51 23.57 8.65 8.68
C SER A 51 23.00 10.07 8.83
N VAL A 52 21.71 10.24 8.51
CA VAL A 52 21.00 11.52 8.59
C VAL A 52 19.70 11.40 9.39
N ARG A 53 19.20 12.54 9.86
CA ARG A 53 17.83 12.61 10.41
C ARG A 53 16.80 12.53 9.28
N ARG A 54 15.63 11.96 9.57
CA ARG A 54 14.47 12.00 8.68
C ARG A 54 13.40 12.97 9.19
N SER A 55 12.62 13.48 8.27
CA SER A 55 11.36 14.17 8.50
C SER A 55 10.27 13.44 7.70
N LEU A 56 9.35 12.75 8.38
CA LEU A 56 8.20 12.12 7.73
C LEU A 56 7.11 13.16 7.47
N ILE A 57 6.59 13.16 6.26
CA ILE A 57 5.53 14.05 5.82
C ILE A 57 4.38 13.17 5.33
N GLY A 58 3.30 13.13 6.10
CA GLY A 58 2.10 12.35 5.78
C GLY A 58 1.09 13.16 4.99
N TYR A 59 0.43 12.53 4.03
CA TYR A 59 -0.61 13.11 3.19
C TYR A 59 -1.84 12.22 3.18
N GLU A 60 -3.03 12.81 3.04
CA GLU A 60 -4.30 12.07 3.00
C GLU A 60 -4.41 11.12 1.79
N GLY A 61 -3.76 11.45 0.67
CA GLY A 61 -3.82 10.64 -0.53
C GLY A 61 -2.58 10.73 -1.41
N SER A 62 -2.43 9.77 -2.30
CA SER A 62 -1.30 9.70 -3.23
C SER A 62 -1.24 10.86 -4.25
N VAL A 63 -2.38 11.51 -4.52
CA VAL A 63 -2.43 12.72 -5.36
C VAL A 63 -1.72 13.87 -4.65
N SER A 64 -2.03 14.10 -3.37
CA SER A 64 -1.40 15.16 -2.58
C SER A 64 0.12 14.92 -2.40
N VAL A 65 0.55 13.65 -2.24
CA VAL A 65 1.99 13.32 -2.25
C VAL A 65 2.63 13.73 -3.59
N PHE A 66 2.00 13.39 -4.70
CA PHE A 66 2.51 13.71 -6.04
C PHE A 66 2.62 15.22 -6.28
N GLU A 67 1.55 15.98 -6.00
CA GLU A 67 1.53 17.44 -6.16
C GLU A 67 2.56 18.14 -5.28
N ALA A 68 2.69 17.71 -4.02
CA ALA A 68 3.72 18.20 -3.10
C ALA A 68 5.14 17.93 -3.62
N GLY A 69 5.36 16.81 -4.30
CA GLY A 69 6.63 16.49 -4.96
C GLY A 69 6.98 17.43 -6.09
N LEU A 70 5.99 17.80 -6.91
CA LEU A 70 6.18 18.80 -7.97
C LEU A 70 6.51 20.19 -7.42
N ALA A 71 6.02 20.48 -6.22
CA ALA A 71 6.34 21.72 -5.47
C ALA A 71 7.66 21.65 -4.67
N GLY A 72 8.39 20.52 -4.69
CA GLY A 72 9.65 20.37 -3.97
C GLY A 72 9.51 20.21 -2.45
N ALA A 73 8.35 19.77 -1.97
CA ALA A 73 8.10 19.65 -0.54
C ALA A 73 8.81 18.45 0.11
N TRP A 74 9.21 17.44 -0.65
CA TRP A 74 9.89 16.24 -0.17
C TRP A 74 11.03 15.82 -1.12
N ASP A 75 11.91 14.96 -0.64
CA ASP A 75 13.07 14.47 -1.37
C ASP A 75 12.88 13.04 -1.89
N VAL A 76 12.21 12.19 -1.11
CA VAL A 76 11.86 10.80 -1.45
C VAL A 76 10.44 10.54 -1.01
N ALA A 77 9.68 9.82 -1.82
CA ALA A 77 8.33 9.38 -1.47
C ALA A 77 8.13 7.88 -1.75
N ILE A 78 7.17 7.25 -1.09
CA ILE A 78 6.63 5.95 -1.51
C ILE A 78 5.31 6.21 -2.24
N LEU A 79 5.29 5.86 -3.53
CA LEU A 79 4.13 6.01 -4.42
C LEU A 79 4.00 4.77 -5.31
N ALA A 80 2.77 4.42 -5.66
CA ALA A 80 2.52 3.46 -6.73
C ALA A 80 2.93 4.06 -8.07
N ILE A 81 3.57 3.22 -8.89
CA ILE A 81 3.99 3.61 -10.24
C ILE A 81 2.73 3.72 -11.13
N ASP A 82 2.57 4.84 -11.80
CA ASP A 82 1.63 5.02 -12.89
C ASP A 82 2.23 5.92 -13.98
N ARG A 83 1.61 5.93 -15.16
CA ARG A 83 2.12 6.65 -16.32
C ARG A 83 2.25 8.15 -16.09
N VAL A 84 1.24 8.79 -15.47
CA VAL A 84 1.21 10.24 -15.25
C VAL A 84 2.33 10.65 -14.29
N ARG A 85 2.50 9.90 -13.20
CA ARG A 85 3.57 10.16 -12.24
C ARG A 85 4.96 9.92 -12.82
N ALA A 86 5.13 8.86 -13.61
CA ALA A 86 6.41 8.51 -14.24
C ALA A 86 6.89 9.56 -15.27
N GLU A 87 5.98 10.36 -15.83
CA GLU A 87 6.35 11.49 -16.67
C GLU A 87 7.03 12.63 -15.89
N ARG A 88 6.75 12.76 -14.60
CA ARG A 88 7.18 13.90 -13.76
C ARG A 88 8.14 13.52 -12.62
N LEU A 89 8.15 12.27 -12.21
CA LEU A 89 9.03 11.71 -11.17
C LEU A 89 9.84 10.55 -11.75
N ASP A 90 10.95 10.23 -11.09
CA ASP A 90 11.73 9.03 -11.36
C ASP A 90 11.45 7.98 -10.28
N PHE A 91 11.33 6.71 -10.69
CA PHE A 91 10.97 5.60 -9.81
C PHE A 91 12.05 4.52 -9.76
N THR A 92 12.17 3.87 -8.61
CA THR A 92 12.81 2.56 -8.51
C THR A 92 11.89 1.49 -9.14
N PRO A 93 12.36 0.25 -9.35
CA PRO A 93 11.45 -0.89 -9.41
C PRO A 93 10.59 -0.97 -8.14
N PRO A 94 9.37 -1.54 -8.21
CA PRO A 94 8.56 -1.72 -7.02
C PRO A 94 9.26 -2.64 -6.03
N PHE A 95 9.17 -2.34 -4.73
CA PHE A 95 9.76 -3.19 -3.68
C PHE A 95 8.82 -4.31 -3.22
N VAL A 96 7.52 -4.19 -3.53
CA VAL A 96 6.48 -5.19 -3.25
C VAL A 96 5.35 -5.06 -4.27
N VAL A 97 4.57 -6.13 -4.42
CA VAL A 97 3.28 -6.10 -5.13
C VAL A 97 2.18 -6.39 -4.10
N LEU A 98 1.28 -5.45 -3.91
CA LEU A 98 0.13 -5.57 -3.02
C LEU A 98 -1.08 -5.98 -3.85
N GLU A 99 -1.51 -7.25 -3.72
CA GLU A 99 -2.66 -7.79 -4.44
C GLU A 99 -3.92 -7.71 -3.60
N GLY A 100 -4.98 -7.11 -4.15
CA GLY A 100 -6.33 -7.14 -3.59
C GLY A 100 -7.09 -8.37 -4.06
N THR A 101 -7.68 -9.12 -3.13
CA THR A 101 -8.50 -10.30 -3.40
C THR A 101 -9.68 -10.38 -2.44
N TYR A 102 -10.48 -11.44 -2.55
CA TYR A 102 -11.61 -11.70 -1.66
C TYR A 102 -11.46 -13.04 -0.95
N VAL A 103 -12.03 -13.12 0.24
CA VAL A 103 -12.36 -14.38 0.91
C VAL A 103 -13.87 -14.58 0.83
N ILE A 104 -14.28 -15.82 0.55
CA ILE A 104 -15.66 -16.26 0.48
C ILE A 104 -15.88 -17.52 1.31
N ARG A 105 -17.13 -17.86 1.60
CA ARG A 105 -17.50 -19.12 2.28
C ARG A 105 -17.40 -20.32 1.33
N THR A 106 -17.18 -21.50 1.89
CA THR A 106 -17.26 -22.78 1.19
C THR A 106 -18.42 -23.63 1.77
N PRO A 107 -19.21 -24.32 0.91
CA PRO A 107 -19.14 -24.31 -0.56
C PRO A 107 -19.68 -23.01 -1.17
N SER A 108 -19.14 -22.60 -2.31
CA SER A 108 -19.64 -21.48 -3.11
C SER A 108 -19.46 -21.80 -4.60
N PRO A 109 -20.45 -21.50 -5.46
CA PRO A 109 -20.32 -21.65 -6.90
C PRO A 109 -19.42 -20.56 -7.54
N ARG A 110 -19.04 -19.52 -6.79
CA ARG A 110 -18.16 -18.44 -7.26
C ARG A 110 -16.73 -18.93 -7.28
N SER A 111 -16.02 -18.72 -8.39
CA SER A 111 -14.65 -19.24 -8.58
C SER A 111 -13.60 -18.14 -8.67
N THR A 112 -13.93 -17.02 -9.30
CA THR A 112 -13.00 -15.93 -9.62
C THR A 112 -13.48 -14.59 -9.05
N VAL A 113 -12.58 -13.64 -8.97
CA VAL A 113 -12.89 -12.25 -8.54
C VAL A 113 -13.99 -11.60 -9.41
N LEU A 114 -14.12 -12.01 -10.67
CA LEU A 114 -15.12 -11.48 -11.60
C LEU A 114 -16.54 -11.96 -11.28
N ASP A 115 -16.70 -13.04 -10.54
CA ASP A 115 -17.99 -13.60 -10.18
C ASP A 115 -18.71 -12.81 -9.07
N LEU A 116 -18.01 -11.83 -8.45
CA LEU A 116 -18.51 -11.14 -7.27
C LEU A 116 -19.22 -9.81 -7.55
N ASP A 117 -19.13 -9.24 -8.77
CA ASP A 117 -19.87 -8.02 -9.11
C ASP A 117 -21.30 -8.34 -9.54
N ARG A 118 -22.18 -8.64 -8.58
CA ARG A 118 -23.59 -8.99 -8.81
C ARG A 118 -24.48 -8.30 -7.76
N ALA A 119 -25.73 -8.06 -8.12
CA ALA A 119 -26.69 -7.36 -7.29
C ALA A 119 -27.07 -8.09 -5.98
N ASP A 120 -26.83 -9.40 -5.93
CA ASP A 120 -27.05 -10.25 -4.77
C ASP A 120 -25.84 -10.36 -3.83
N MET A 121 -24.71 -9.66 -4.14
CA MET A 121 -23.47 -9.77 -3.39
C MET A 121 -23.27 -8.58 -2.45
N ARG A 122 -22.99 -8.87 -1.19
CA ARG A 122 -22.64 -7.93 -0.13
C ARG A 122 -21.19 -8.17 0.30
N ILE A 123 -20.31 -7.23 0.03
CA ILE A 123 -18.86 -7.37 0.19
C ILE A 123 -18.36 -6.46 1.31
N SER A 124 -17.81 -7.04 2.37
CA SER A 124 -17.17 -6.30 3.44
C SER A 124 -15.79 -5.79 3.00
N ILE A 125 -15.44 -4.56 3.40
CA ILE A 125 -14.15 -3.94 3.06
C ILE A 125 -13.74 -2.91 4.11
N VAL A 126 -12.44 -2.66 4.23
CA VAL A 126 -11.91 -1.56 5.02
C VAL A 126 -12.06 -0.25 4.23
N GLN A 127 -12.75 0.72 4.83
CA GLN A 127 -12.98 2.03 4.22
C GLN A 127 -11.68 2.82 4.02
N ASP A 128 -11.71 3.80 3.09
CA ASP A 128 -10.63 4.76 2.84
C ASP A 128 -9.30 4.15 2.43
N THR A 129 -9.32 2.87 1.98
CA THR A 129 -8.15 2.18 1.44
C THR A 129 -8.08 2.30 -0.09
N VAL A 130 -6.91 2.02 -0.66
CA VAL A 130 -6.75 1.94 -2.12
C VAL A 130 -7.67 0.87 -2.73
N PHE A 131 -7.97 -0.19 -2.00
CA PHE A 131 -8.87 -1.25 -2.40
C PHE A 131 -10.33 -0.78 -2.40
N ASP A 132 -10.77 -0.07 -1.35
CA ASP A 132 -12.11 0.54 -1.30
C ASP A 132 -12.29 1.54 -2.45
N ALA A 133 -11.35 2.45 -2.65
CA ALA A 133 -11.40 3.41 -3.73
C ALA A 133 -11.44 2.74 -5.12
N HIS A 134 -10.75 1.61 -5.31
CA HIS A 134 -10.80 0.84 -6.54
C HIS A 134 -12.16 0.17 -6.72
N LEU A 135 -12.64 -0.57 -5.74
CA LEU A 135 -13.89 -1.31 -5.82
C LEU A 135 -15.11 -0.39 -5.95
N THR A 136 -15.10 0.78 -5.29
CA THR A 136 -16.12 1.81 -5.46
C THR A 136 -16.27 2.28 -6.91
N ARG A 137 -15.17 2.33 -7.66
CA ARG A 137 -15.19 2.74 -9.07
C ARG A 137 -15.46 1.61 -10.05
N SER A 138 -15.09 0.37 -9.70
CA SER A 138 -15.10 -0.78 -10.62
C SER A 138 -16.34 -1.65 -10.48
N LEU A 139 -16.87 -1.85 -9.29
CA LEU A 139 -18.08 -2.60 -9.06
C LEU A 139 -19.31 -1.78 -9.49
N ARG A 140 -20.26 -2.46 -10.14
CA ARG A 140 -21.49 -1.87 -10.67
C ARG A 140 -22.75 -2.39 -10.00
N HIS A 141 -22.67 -3.58 -9.43
CA HIS A 141 -23.83 -4.33 -8.95
C HIS A 141 -23.70 -4.70 -7.48
N ALA A 142 -22.52 -5.12 -7.03
CA ALA A 142 -22.29 -5.57 -5.65
C ALA A 142 -22.31 -4.38 -4.67
N GLU A 143 -22.86 -4.63 -3.48
CA GLU A 143 -22.89 -3.67 -2.37
C GLU A 143 -21.60 -3.75 -1.55
N LEU A 144 -20.97 -2.60 -1.28
CA LEU A 144 -19.80 -2.49 -0.39
C LEU A 144 -20.20 -2.11 1.02
N ILE A 145 -19.91 -2.98 1.97
CA ILE A 145 -20.16 -2.81 3.41
C ILE A 145 -18.85 -2.41 4.09
N ARG A 146 -18.72 -1.14 4.42
CA ARG A 146 -17.48 -0.53 4.91
C ARG A 146 -17.31 -0.67 6.42
N SER A 147 -16.07 -0.89 6.84
CA SER A 147 -15.66 -0.91 8.24
C SER A 147 -14.36 -0.11 8.42
N PRO A 148 -14.14 0.53 9.60
CA PRO A 148 -12.96 1.36 9.79
C PRO A 148 -11.66 0.56 9.93
N THR A 149 -11.74 -0.74 10.25
CA THR A 149 -10.57 -1.60 10.48
C THR A 149 -10.72 -2.95 9.79
N PHE A 150 -9.59 -3.64 9.53
CA PHE A 150 -9.58 -5.00 9.01
C PHE A 150 -10.36 -5.96 9.93
N ARG A 151 -10.14 -5.87 11.25
CA ARG A 151 -10.87 -6.66 12.23
C ARG A 151 -12.38 -6.43 12.12
N GLY A 152 -12.82 -5.18 12.05
CA GLY A 152 -14.23 -4.84 11.87
C GLY A 152 -14.81 -5.40 10.57
N ALA A 153 -14.04 -5.37 9.46
CA ALA A 153 -14.50 -5.91 8.19
C ALA A 153 -14.69 -7.44 8.24
N VAL A 154 -13.76 -8.19 8.83
CA VAL A 154 -13.90 -9.65 8.97
C VAL A 154 -14.96 -10.04 9.99
N ASP A 155 -15.08 -9.31 11.10
CA ASP A 155 -16.13 -9.57 12.10
C ASP A 155 -17.53 -9.39 11.49
N ARG A 156 -17.74 -8.33 10.69
CA ARG A 156 -19.01 -8.13 9.96
C ARG A 156 -19.25 -9.21 8.92
N PHE A 157 -18.24 -9.60 8.14
CA PHE A 157 -18.36 -10.71 7.19
C PHE A 157 -18.86 -11.98 7.86
N LEU A 158 -18.32 -12.31 9.04
CA LEU A 158 -18.69 -13.50 9.77
C LEU A 158 -20.09 -13.39 10.41
N ALA A 159 -20.36 -12.28 11.12
CA ALA A 159 -21.55 -12.10 11.94
C ALA A 159 -22.82 -11.77 11.13
N GLU A 160 -22.69 -10.95 10.08
CA GLU A 160 -23.83 -10.51 9.28
C GLU A 160 -24.10 -11.41 8.06
N GLY A 161 -23.36 -12.52 7.92
CA GLY A 161 -23.54 -13.44 6.80
C GLY A 161 -23.28 -12.82 5.44
N LEU A 162 -22.31 -11.86 5.37
CA LEU A 162 -21.94 -11.24 4.10
C LEU A 162 -21.31 -12.26 3.15
N ASP A 163 -21.38 -12.00 1.85
CA ASP A 163 -20.99 -12.97 0.81
C ASP A 163 -19.48 -13.07 0.63
N ALA A 164 -18.78 -11.93 0.81
CA ALA A 164 -17.33 -11.85 0.71
C ALA A 164 -16.74 -10.80 1.65
N VAL A 165 -15.43 -10.91 1.92
CA VAL A 165 -14.62 -9.84 2.48
C VAL A 165 -13.44 -9.56 1.56
N ALA A 166 -13.22 -8.28 1.23
CA ALA A 166 -12.16 -7.79 0.36
C ALA A 166 -10.97 -7.27 1.16
N GLY A 167 -9.75 -7.53 0.70
CA GLY A 167 -8.55 -7.00 1.33
C GLY A 167 -7.25 -7.49 0.72
N LEU A 168 -6.15 -7.21 1.41
CA LEU A 168 -4.81 -7.61 1.00
C LEU A 168 -4.67 -9.14 1.02
N LYS A 169 -4.17 -9.73 -0.07
CA LYS A 169 -4.11 -11.17 -0.28
C LYS A 169 -3.38 -11.94 0.85
N GLN A 170 -2.28 -11.38 1.36
CA GLN A 170 -1.53 -11.98 2.47
C GLN A 170 -2.38 -12.05 3.75
N GLN A 171 -3.06 -10.94 4.12
CA GLN A 171 -3.95 -10.90 5.27
C GLN A 171 -5.16 -11.85 5.09
N MET A 172 -5.70 -11.92 3.86
CA MET A 172 -6.79 -12.85 3.52
C MET A 172 -6.36 -14.31 3.63
N ALA A 173 -5.14 -14.65 3.20
CA ALA A 173 -4.60 -16.00 3.33
C ALA A 173 -4.42 -16.40 4.80
N ALA A 174 -3.86 -15.52 5.64
CA ALA A 174 -3.73 -15.76 7.07
C ALA A 174 -5.11 -15.92 7.75
N PHE A 175 -6.08 -15.08 7.38
CA PHE A 175 -7.45 -15.17 7.90
C PHE A 175 -8.11 -16.52 7.57
N VAL A 176 -7.96 -17.02 6.34
CA VAL A 176 -8.49 -18.34 5.92
C VAL A 176 -7.82 -19.48 6.69
N GLN A 177 -6.51 -19.41 6.93
CA GLN A 177 -5.81 -20.43 7.72
C GLN A 177 -6.35 -20.55 9.16
N ALA A 178 -6.79 -19.44 9.75
CA ALA A 178 -7.34 -19.39 11.10
C ALA A 178 -8.86 -19.71 11.16
N ASN A 179 -9.55 -19.81 10.03
CA ASN A 179 -11.01 -19.95 9.97
C ASN A 179 -11.43 -21.01 8.95
N SER A 180 -11.93 -22.16 9.42
CA SER A 180 -12.42 -23.21 8.55
C SER A 180 -13.70 -22.80 7.80
N GLY A 181 -13.96 -23.42 6.66
CA GLY A 181 -15.13 -23.12 5.83
C GLY A 181 -15.00 -21.84 5.01
N LEU A 182 -13.80 -21.26 4.91
CA LEU A 182 -13.49 -20.10 4.09
C LEU A 182 -12.42 -20.45 3.05
N ARG A 183 -12.37 -19.70 1.96
CA ARG A 183 -11.28 -19.75 0.98
C ARG A 183 -11.00 -18.40 0.35
N VAL A 184 -9.77 -18.19 -0.05
CA VAL A 184 -9.40 -17.10 -0.97
C VAL A 184 -9.92 -17.48 -2.36
N ILE A 185 -10.55 -16.52 -3.04
CA ILE A 185 -11.03 -16.72 -4.42
C ILE A 185 -9.87 -16.60 -5.41
N GLU A 186 -10.02 -17.22 -6.58
CA GLU A 186 -9.01 -17.14 -7.62
C GLU A 186 -8.94 -15.75 -8.25
N GLY A 187 -7.70 -15.27 -8.51
CA GLY A 187 -7.43 -13.99 -9.14
C GLY A 187 -7.19 -12.86 -8.13
N ARG A 188 -7.16 -11.67 -8.69
CA ARG A 188 -7.01 -10.40 -7.97
C ARG A 188 -7.85 -9.33 -8.64
N PHE A 189 -8.46 -8.44 -7.87
CA PHE A 189 -9.19 -7.30 -8.43
C PHE A 189 -8.29 -6.07 -8.64
N LEU A 190 -7.17 -5.98 -7.92
CA LEU A 190 -6.19 -4.91 -8.05
C LEU A 190 -4.79 -5.43 -7.72
N ALA A 191 -3.77 -4.90 -8.40
CA ALA A 191 -2.37 -4.96 -7.98
C ALA A 191 -1.84 -3.55 -7.85
N VAL A 192 -1.23 -3.24 -6.71
CA VAL A 192 -0.55 -1.98 -6.44
C VAL A 192 0.94 -2.25 -6.32
N GLU A 193 1.75 -1.47 -7.00
CA GLU A 193 3.21 -1.64 -7.07
C GLU A 193 3.91 -0.42 -6.44
N PRO A 194 4.03 -0.36 -5.09
CA PRO A 194 4.73 0.71 -4.42
C PRO A 194 6.22 0.72 -4.74
N ALA A 195 6.75 1.90 -5.01
CA ALA A 195 8.16 2.14 -5.30
C ALA A 195 8.62 3.42 -4.61
N PHE A 196 9.94 3.58 -4.46
CA PHE A 196 10.49 4.87 -4.11
C PHE A 196 10.47 5.79 -5.33
N ALA A 197 9.99 7.01 -5.12
CA ALA A 197 9.93 8.08 -6.10
C ALA A 197 10.84 9.23 -5.67
N VAL A 198 11.49 9.85 -6.64
CA VAL A 198 12.30 11.08 -6.46
C VAL A 198 11.92 12.09 -7.54
N PRO A 199 12.08 13.41 -7.31
CA PRO A 199 11.99 14.40 -8.36
C PRO A 199 12.93 14.10 -9.52
N LYS A 200 12.55 14.45 -10.74
CA LYS A 200 13.36 14.24 -11.96
C LYS A 200 14.77 14.82 -11.81
N GLY A 201 15.75 14.12 -12.40
CA GLY A 201 17.14 14.55 -12.44
C GLY A 201 17.99 14.13 -11.25
N ARG A 202 17.44 13.50 -10.23
CA ARG A 202 18.15 13.00 -9.03
C ARG A 202 18.75 11.61 -9.30
N SER A 203 19.62 11.51 -10.30
CA SER A 203 20.11 10.23 -10.84
C SER A 203 20.99 9.43 -9.87
N ALA A 204 21.81 10.09 -9.05
CA ALA A 204 22.66 9.42 -8.07
C ALA A 204 21.82 8.87 -6.91
N GLY A 205 20.85 9.65 -6.42
CA GLY A 205 19.88 9.23 -5.42
C GLY A 205 19.03 8.06 -5.91
N LEU A 206 18.54 8.11 -7.15
CA LEU A 206 17.76 7.03 -7.74
C LEU A 206 18.56 5.73 -7.85
N ARG A 207 19.84 5.78 -8.26
CA ARG A 207 20.70 4.58 -8.30
C ARG A 207 20.89 3.99 -6.90
N TYR A 208 21.11 4.84 -5.91
CA TYR A 208 21.23 4.39 -4.52
C TYR A 208 19.95 3.70 -4.03
N LEU A 209 18.78 4.29 -4.28
CA LEU A 209 17.48 3.70 -3.92
C LEU A 209 17.19 2.38 -4.67
N ARG A 210 17.65 2.25 -5.93
CA ARG A 210 17.52 0.99 -6.68
C ARG A 210 18.34 -0.14 -6.05
N ALA A 211 19.56 0.15 -5.61
CA ALA A 211 20.38 -0.83 -4.87
C ALA A 211 19.71 -1.21 -3.54
N PHE A 212 19.21 -0.22 -2.81
CA PHE A 212 18.44 -0.45 -1.58
C PHE A 212 17.23 -1.37 -1.80
N VAL A 213 16.44 -1.14 -2.86
CA VAL A 213 15.30 -2.02 -3.21
C VAL A 213 15.74 -3.43 -3.57
N GLN A 214 16.87 -3.60 -4.26
CA GLN A 214 17.39 -4.94 -4.57
C GLN A 214 17.75 -5.70 -3.30
N GLU A 215 18.39 -5.06 -2.33
CA GLU A 215 18.72 -5.66 -1.03
C GLU A 215 17.45 -6.00 -0.22
N LEU A 216 16.45 -5.11 -0.21
CA LEU A 216 15.17 -5.37 0.44
C LEU A 216 14.49 -6.62 -0.12
N LYS A 217 14.47 -6.78 -1.46
CA LYS A 217 13.91 -7.97 -2.11
C LYS A 217 14.67 -9.25 -1.78
N ALA A 218 15.99 -9.17 -1.69
CA ALA A 218 16.83 -10.31 -1.35
C ALA A 218 16.67 -10.76 0.12
N SER A 219 16.31 -9.83 1.03
CA SER A 219 16.19 -10.12 2.47
C SER A 219 14.85 -10.71 2.90
N HIS A 220 13.85 -10.83 2.01
CA HIS A 220 12.46 -11.25 2.27
C HIS A 220 11.70 -10.42 3.33
N ARG A 221 12.33 -9.42 3.95
CA ARG A 221 11.79 -8.60 5.05
C ARG A 221 10.47 -7.91 4.71
N VAL A 222 10.29 -7.53 3.45
CA VAL A 222 9.05 -6.88 3.00
C VAL A 222 7.89 -7.88 2.99
N GLY A 223 8.14 -9.14 2.62
CA GLY A 223 7.14 -10.21 2.66
C GLY A 223 6.69 -10.53 4.09
N ASP A 224 7.64 -10.60 5.01
CA ASP A 224 7.38 -10.91 6.43
C ASP A 224 6.61 -9.79 7.13
N ALA A 225 6.88 -8.52 6.80
CA ALA A 225 6.20 -7.36 7.38
C ALA A 225 4.75 -7.17 6.91
N LEU A 226 4.28 -7.91 5.89
CA LEU A 226 2.92 -7.85 5.34
C LEU A 226 2.04 -9.04 5.78
N GLN A 227 2.55 -9.94 6.60
CA GLN A 227 1.83 -11.07 7.20
C GLN A 227 1.16 -10.66 8.51
#